data_11a9c34ef6cca40763afaec7c04d5168
#
_entry.id   11a9c34ef6cca40763afaec7c04d5168
#
_cell.length_a   1.000
_cell.length_b   1.000
_cell.length_c   1.000
_cell.angle_alpha   90.00
_cell.angle_beta   90.00
_cell.angle_gamma   90.00
#
_symmetry.space_group_name_H-M   'P 1'
#
loop_
_entity.id
_entity.type
_entity.pdbx_description
1 polymer ?
#
loop_
_entity_poly.entity_id
_entity_poly.type
_entity_poly.pdbx_seq_one_letter_code
_entity_poly.pdbx_strand_id
1 'polypeptide(L)'
;DYDDNFYIIIKKILGDIIFDYDYIDAREDEVIVNFKLLYGYAALLPEEENKYKKFTKSIQRRAATIGGQDMNDYPLKMLIFNRARLVKNSKNRIPYGIELIQKYERDSWIVFTENKKQAKEFNKIVNKLKGFNSGIYNTDLNDDERQENLEKFKAGNLNVLVSCTALDEGFDMPEADGAMILSASSSKRQRIQRMGRVLRITANKENALIVTVYSSKTEYEKLREESNRYKLEGVPVKWQQMSL
;
A
#
# COMPACT_ATOMS: atom_id res chain seq x y z
N ASP A 1 -5.60 6.06 -10.91
CA ASP A 1 -6.85 5.80 -11.59
C ASP A 1 -7.21 7.03 -12.36
N TYR A 2 -6.99 6.95 -13.60
CA TYR A 2 -7.84 7.69 -14.50
C TYR A 2 -9.16 6.94 -14.40
N ASP A 3 -10.19 7.52 -13.76
CA ASP A 3 -11.52 6.96 -13.81
C ASP A 3 -11.94 6.89 -15.28
N ASP A 4 -12.93 6.07 -15.57
CA ASP A 4 -13.42 5.89 -16.95
C ASP A 4 -13.78 7.24 -17.60
N ASN A 5 -14.21 8.23 -16.79
CA ASN A 5 -14.52 9.59 -17.26
C ASN A 5 -13.28 10.36 -17.70
N PHE A 6 -12.16 10.24 -16.96
CA PHE A 6 -10.88 10.85 -17.36
C PHE A 6 -10.40 10.23 -18.68
N TYR A 7 -10.50 8.92 -18.82
CA TYR A 7 -10.14 8.20 -20.04
C TYR A 7 -10.97 8.66 -21.24
N ILE A 8 -12.29 8.79 -21.06
CA ILE A 8 -13.19 9.30 -22.11
C ILE A 8 -12.83 10.73 -22.53
N ILE A 9 -12.48 11.60 -21.56
CA ILE A 9 -12.08 12.98 -21.84
C ILE A 9 -10.74 13.02 -22.59
N ILE A 10 -9.74 12.25 -22.15
CA ILE A 10 -8.42 12.18 -22.79
C ILE A 10 -8.54 11.65 -24.23
N LYS A 11 -9.33 10.58 -24.43
CA LYS A 11 -9.58 10.01 -25.75
C LYS A 11 -10.22 11.03 -26.72
N LYS A 12 -11.12 11.88 -26.21
CA LYS A 12 -11.72 12.96 -27.02
C LYS A 12 -10.71 14.03 -27.45
N ILE A 13 -9.71 14.30 -26.63
CA ILE A 13 -8.76 15.39 -26.85
C ILE A 13 -7.51 14.90 -27.62
N LEU A 14 -6.99 13.74 -27.25
CA LEU A 14 -5.73 13.22 -27.74
C LEU A 14 -5.87 12.04 -28.73
N GLY A 15 -7.08 11.50 -28.90
CA GLY A 15 -7.33 10.33 -29.75
C GLY A 15 -7.22 9.00 -29.02
N ASP A 16 -7.15 7.91 -29.81
CA ASP A 16 -7.02 6.56 -29.26
C ASP A 16 -5.63 6.30 -28.68
N ILE A 17 -5.53 5.31 -27.76
CA ILE A 17 -4.25 4.79 -27.30
C ILE A 17 -3.53 4.19 -28.50
N ILE A 18 -2.33 4.70 -28.77
CA ILE A 18 -1.46 4.23 -29.85
C ILE A 18 -0.43 3.21 -29.36
N PHE A 19 -0.20 3.13 -28.05
CA PHE A 19 0.72 2.21 -27.41
C PHE A 19 0.30 1.97 -25.95
N ASP A 20 0.19 0.73 -25.53
CA ASP A 20 -0.02 0.31 -24.14
C ASP A 20 1.13 -0.63 -23.77
N TYR A 21 1.75 -0.39 -22.63
CA TYR A 21 2.88 -1.15 -22.11
C TYR A 21 2.52 -1.72 -20.76
N ASP A 22 2.19 -2.99 -20.75
CA ASP A 22 1.71 -3.67 -19.54
C ASP A 22 2.84 -4.38 -18.76
N TYR A 23 2.47 -5.14 -17.72
CA TYR A 23 3.43 -5.87 -16.89
C TYR A 23 4.01 -7.10 -17.64
N ILE A 24 3.34 -7.64 -18.64
CA ILE A 24 3.84 -8.75 -19.47
C ILE A 24 4.96 -8.21 -20.32
N ASP A 25 4.70 -7.12 -21.05
CA ASP A 25 5.71 -6.44 -21.87
C ASP A 25 6.94 -6.05 -21.06
N ALA A 26 6.71 -5.43 -19.88
CA ALA A 26 7.80 -4.99 -19.00
C ALA A 26 8.65 -6.15 -18.45
N ARG A 27 8.09 -7.36 -18.31
CA ARG A 27 8.84 -8.56 -17.94
C ARG A 27 9.58 -9.18 -19.12
N GLU A 28 8.96 -9.23 -20.29
CA GLU A 28 9.57 -9.75 -21.51
C GLU A 28 10.77 -8.90 -21.93
N ASP A 29 10.65 -7.58 -21.75
CA ASP A 29 11.74 -6.63 -22.00
C ASP A 29 12.78 -6.55 -20.86
N GLU A 30 12.65 -7.39 -19.84
CA GLU A 30 13.54 -7.40 -18.67
C GLU A 30 13.66 -6.04 -17.96
N VAL A 31 12.58 -5.24 -17.97
CA VAL A 31 12.53 -3.93 -17.25
C VAL A 31 12.17 -4.11 -15.78
N ILE A 32 11.40 -5.16 -15.46
CA ILE A 32 11.00 -5.50 -14.10
C ILE A 32 11.26 -6.97 -13.77
N VAL A 33 11.53 -7.26 -12.49
CA VAL A 33 11.65 -8.62 -11.99
C VAL A 33 10.29 -9.31 -11.89
N ASN A 34 10.30 -10.65 -11.86
CA ASN A 34 9.11 -11.40 -11.47
C ASN A 34 8.66 -10.98 -10.07
N PHE A 35 7.35 -10.92 -9.84
CA PHE A 35 6.82 -10.54 -8.53
C PHE A 35 5.58 -11.34 -8.14
N LYS A 36 5.31 -11.36 -6.84
CA LYS A 36 4.12 -12.00 -6.25
C LYS A 36 3.35 -10.96 -5.46
N LEU A 37 2.02 -11.00 -5.53
CA LEU A 37 1.13 -10.18 -4.73
C LEU A 37 0.57 -10.99 -3.58
N LEU A 38 0.67 -10.45 -2.37
CA LEU A 38 0.06 -10.98 -1.17
C LEU A 38 -0.90 -9.96 -0.59
N TYR A 39 -2.17 -10.32 -0.50
CA TYR A 39 -3.18 -9.51 0.18
C TYR A 39 -3.48 -10.13 1.54
N GLY A 40 -3.14 -9.39 2.60
CA GLY A 40 -3.25 -9.82 3.98
C GLY A 40 -4.43 -9.19 4.70
N TYR A 41 -5.34 -10.00 5.25
CA TYR A 41 -6.47 -9.53 6.04
C TYR A 41 -6.11 -9.41 7.51
N ALA A 42 -6.08 -8.19 8.03
CA ALA A 42 -5.97 -7.86 9.46
C ALA A 42 -7.36 -7.50 9.99
N ALA A 43 -7.99 -8.36 10.77
CA ALA A 43 -9.32 -8.14 11.31
C ALA A 43 -9.38 -6.88 12.17
N LEU A 44 -10.47 -6.13 12.09
CA LEU A 44 -10.76 -5.05 13.03
C LEU A 44 -11.01 -5.64 14.43
N LEU A 45 -10.55 -4.94 15.47
CA LEU A 45 -10.95 -5.28 16.82
C LEU A 45 -12.47 -5.09 16.99
N PRO A 46 -13.13 -5.79 17.94
CA PRO A 46 -14.59 -5.69 18.13
C PRO A 46 -15.09 -4.24 18.30
N GLU A 47 -14.34 -3.42 19.02
CA GLU A 47 -14.65 -2.00 19.20
C GLU A 47 -14.53 -1.17 17.91
N GLU A 48 -13.53 -1.50 17.06
CA GLU A 48 -13.31 -0.86 15.76
C GLU A 48 -14.40 -1.30 14.77
N GLU A 49 -14.75 -2.58 14.77
CA GLU A 49 -15.81 -3.13 13.91
C GLU A 49 -17.17 -2.50 14.23
N ASN A 50 -17.49 -2.33 15.52
CA ASN A 50 -18.70 -1.65 15.95
C ASN A 50 -18.75 -0.20 15.47
N LYS A 51 -17.64 0.54 15.55
CA LYS A 51 -17.54 1.91 15.02
C LYS A 51 -17.68 1.92 13.49
N TYR A 52 -17.04 0.99 12.81
CA TYR A 52 -17.15 0.84 11.34
C TYR A 52 -18.60 0.60 10.90
N LYS A 53 -19.32 -0.30 11.57
CA LYS A 53 -20.74 -0.57 11.32
C LYS A 53 -21.61 0.68 11.55
N LYS A 54 -21.33 1.44 12.63
CA LYS A 54 -22.04 2.71 12.91
C LYS A 54 -21.81 3.73 11.78
N PHE A 55 -20.58 3.96 11.37
CA PHE A 55 -20.28 4.85 10.24
C PHE A 55 -20.97 4.39 8.95
N THR A 56 -20.94 3.10 8.65
CA THR A 56 -21.59 2.54 7.46
C THR A 56 -23.08 2.80 7.45
N LYS A 57 -23.77 2.57 8.58
CA LYS A 57 -25.21 2.88 8.73
C LYS A 57 -25.50 4.38 8.57
N SER A 58 -24.65 5.24 9.13
CA SER A 58 -24.81 6.70 9.02
C SER A 58 -24.61 7.18 7.58
N ILE A 59 -23.63 6.62 6.86
CA ILE A 59 -23.39 6.89 5.43
C ILE A 59 -24.62 6.48 4.60
N GLN A 60 -25.16 5.27 4.82
CA GLN A 60 -26.34 4.80 4.11
C GLN A 60 -27.57 5.69 4.35
N ARG A 61 -27.81 6.07 5.60
CA ARG A 61 -28.92 6.98 5.95
C ARG A 61 -28.77 8.35 5.30
N ARG A 62 -27.56 8.93 5.34
CA ARG A 62 -27.32 10.23 4.72
C ARG A 62 -27.46 10.18 3.22
N ALA A 63 -26.90 9.17 2.57
CA ALA A 63 -27.04 8.96 1.13
C ALA A 63 -28.52 8.79 0.72
N ALA A 64 -29.32 8.04 1.48
CA ALA A 64 -30.76 7.91 1.23
C ALA A 64 -31.48 9.26 1.35
N THR A 65 -31.11 10.10 2.33
CA THR A 65 -31.72 11.42 2.51
C THR A 65 -31.46 12.39 1.35
N ILE A 66 -30.29 12.31 0.73
CA ILE A 66 -29.87 13.23 -0.37
C ILE A 66 -30.05 12.62 -1.77
N GLY A 67 -30.66 11.42 -1.86
CA GLY A 67 -30.92 10.74 -3.15
C GLY A 67 -29.71 10.11 -3.82
N GLY A 68 -28.62 9.87 -3.08
CA GLY A 68 -27.42 9.22 -3.61
C GLY A 68 -26.12 9.54 -2.86
N GLN A 69 -24.99 9.18 -3.44
CA GLN A 69 -23.67 9.54 -2.92
C GLN A 69 -23.17 10.82 -3.59
N ASP A 70 -23.55 11.97 -3.04
CA ASP A 70 -23.01 13.27 -3.48
C ASP A 70 -21.80 13.65 -2.62
N MET A 71 -20.62 13.70 -3.24
CA MET A 71 -19.38 14.09 -2.58
C MET A 71 -19.28 15.59 -2.28
N ASN A 72 -20.22 16.43 -2.75
CA ASN A 72 -20.34 17.82 -2.33
C ASN A 72 -21.10 17.96 -1.01
N ASP A 73 -21.86 16.93 -0.60
CA ASP A 73 -22.46 16.89 0.74
C ASP A 73 -21.38 16.71 1.81
N TYR A 74 -21.05 17.80 2.50
CA TYR A 74 -19.98 17.83 3.49
C TYR A 74 -20.17 16.81 4.64
N PRO A 75 -21.37 16.66 5.26
CA PRO A 75 -21.61 15.63 6.25
C PRO A 75 -21.36 14.20 5.74
N LEU A 76 -21.81 13.86 4.54
CA LEU A 76 -21.56 12.55 3.93
C LEU A 76 -20.07 12.31 3.72
N LYS A 77 -19.39 13.30 3.16
CA LYS A 77 -17.94 13.26 2.94
C LYS A 77 -17.18 13.00 4.24
N MET A 78 -17.54 13.69 5.32
CA MET A 78 -16.91 13.51 6.63
C MET A 78 -17.14 12.12 7.22
N LEU A 79 -18.34 11.55 7.07
CA LEU A 79 -18.63 10.18 7.49
C LEU A 79 -17.77 9.16 6.73
N ILE A 80 -17.65 9.32 5.42
CA ILE A 80 -16.80 8.46 4.56
C ILE A 80 -15.34 8.55 4.99
N PHE A 81 -14.80 9.76 5.19
CA PHE A 81 -13.42 9.96 5.63
C PHE A 81 -13.15 9.39 7.02
N ASN A 82 -14.06 9.59 7.97
CA ASN A 82 -13.90 9.06 9.32
C ASN A 82 -13.92 7.51 9.33
N ARG A 83 -14.78 6.88 8.52
CA ARG A 83 -14.78 5.43 8.34
C ARG A 83 -13.47 4.95 7.72
N ALA A 84 -13.00 5.60 6.66
CA ALA A 84 -11.73 5.26 6.02
C ALA A 84 -10.55 5.42 7.00
N ARG A 85 -10.50 6.53 7.75
CA ARG A 85 -9.46 6.81 8.75
C ARG A 85 -9.43 5.75 9.86
N LEU A 86 -10.60 5.29 10.33
CA LEU A 86 -10.69 4.20 11.31
C LEU A 86 -10.02 2.93 10.77
N VAL A 87 -10.39 2.52 9.56
CA VAL A 87 -9.86 1.31 8.93
C VAL A 87 -8.35 1.40 8.69
N LYS A 88 -7.88 2.53 8.16
CA LYS A 88 -6.47 2.79 7.89
C LYS A 88 -5.59 2.72 9.14
N ASN A 89 -6.14 3.09 10.29
CA ASN A 89 -5.44 3.11 11.57
C ASN A 89 -5.83 1.95 12.48
N SER A 90 -6.39 0.86 11.95
CA SER A 90 -6.80 -0.28 12.77
C SER A 90 -5.58 -0.94 13.44
N LYS A 91 -5.78 -1.34 14.69
CA LYS A 91 -4.70 -1.76 15.59
C LYS A 91 -3.99 -3.03 15.14
N ASN A 92 -4.71 -3.95 14.49
CA ASN A 92 -4.14 -5.23 14.05
C ASN A 92 -3.24 -5.13 12.82
N ARG A 93 -3.19 -3.98 12.12
CA ARG A 93 -2.33 -3.83 10.93
C ARG A 93 -0.85 -3.96 11.26
N ILE A 94 -0.41 -3.31 12.33
CA ILE A 94 1.01 -3.32 12.72
C ILE A 94 1.44 -4.74 13.14
N PRO A 95 0.77 -5.40 14.11
CA PRO A 95 1.14 -6.77 14.49
C PRO A 95 1.15 -7.73 13.31
N TYR A 96 0.15 -7.63 12.45
CA TYR A 96 0.07 -8.49 11.28
C TYR A 96 1.16 -8.19 10.25
N GLY A 97 1.47 -6.92 10.00
CA GLY A 97 2.59 -6.55 9.13
C GLY A 97 3.91 -7.11 9.64
N ILE A 98 4.12 -7.12 10.93
CA ILE A 98 5.31 -7.70 11.58
C ILE A 98 5.33 -9.22 11.41
N GLU A 99 4.21 -9.92 11.64
CA GLU A 99 4.07 -11.36 11.36
C GLU A 99 4.46 -11.69 9.92
N LEU A 100 4.01 -10.87 8.97
CA LEU A 100 4.31 -11.07 7.55
C LEU A 100 5.79 -10.86 7.21
N ILE A 101 6.46 -9.85 7.77
CA ILE A 101 7.91 -9.66 7.59
C ILE A 101 8.69 -10.86 8.12
N GLN A 102 8.33 -11.38 9.30
CA GLN A 102 8.97 -12.54 9.90
C GLN A 102 8.71 -13.83 9.12
N LYS A 103 7.50 -13.97 8.54
CA LYS A 103 7.08 -15.16 7.80
C LYS A 103 7.69 -15.25 6.40
N TYR A 104 7.82 -14.12 5.74
CA TYR A 104 8.36 -14.03 4.39
C TYR A 104 9.75 -13.44 4.45
N GLU A 105 10.75 -14.29 4.65
CA GLU A 105 12.15 -13.91 4.67
C GLU A 105 12.53 -13.17 3.39
N ARG A 106 13.02 -11.95 3.53
CA ARG A 106 13.55 -11.08 2.49
C ARG A 106 14.72 -10.31 3.06
N ASP A 107 15.73 -10.08 2.24
CA ASP A 107 16.92 -9.35 2.67
C ASP A 107 16.59 -7.89 2.99
N SER A 108 15.64 -7.32 2.28
CA SER A 108 15.24 -5.93 2.48
C SER A 108 13.73 -5.69 2.29
N TRP A 109 13.17 -4.83 3.15
CA TRP A 109 11.76 -4.42 3.12
C TRP A 109 11.59 -2.91 3.10
N ILE A 110 10.69 -2.42 2.25
CA ILE A 110 10.14 -1.07 2.37
C ILE A 110 8.71 -1.17 2.86
N VAL A 111 8.40 -0.47 3.97
CA VAL A 111 7.07 -0.50 4.59
C VAL A 111 6.41 0.87 4.48
N PHE A 112 5.31 0.94 3.78
CA PHE A 112 4.50 2.15 3.62
C PHE A 112 3.38 2.18 4.64
N THR A 113 3.38 3.21 5.48
CA THR A 113 2.36 3.44 6.50
C THR A 113 1.45 4.62 6.14
N GLU A 114 0.29 4.72 6.78
CA GLU A 114 -0.65 5.81 6.55
C GLU A 114 -0.19 7.14 7.15
N ASN A 115 0.50 7.08 8.27
CA ASN A 115 0.91 8.28 8.99
C ASN A 115 2.18 8.04 9.83
N LYS A 116 2.77 9.15 10.27
CA LYS A 116 4.01 9.17 11.05
C LYS A 116 3.95 8.39 12.36
N LYS A 117 2.77 8.35 13.00
CA LYS A 117 2.57 7.60 14.25
C LYS A 117 2.70 6.09 13.99
N GLN A 118 2.04 5.58 12.95
CA GLN A 118 2.19 4.18 12.54
C GLN A 118 3.65 3.85 12.18
N ALA A 119 4.32 4.74 11.45
CA ALA A 119 5.73 4.54 11.09
C ALA A 119 6.61 4.40 12.33
N LYS A 120 6.47 5.31 13.31
CA LYS A 120 7.22 5.28 14.57
C LYS A 120 6.93 4.02 15.38
N GLU A 121 5.67 3.62 15.48
CA GLU A 121 5.25 2.43 16.22
C GLU A 121 5.78 1.14 15.55
N PHE A 122 5.64 1.02 14.24
CA PHE A 122 6.13 -0.11 13.47
C PHE A 122 7.65 -0.25 13.61
N ASN A 123 8.39 0.83 13.39
CA ASN A 123 9.85 0.89 13.53
C ASN A 123 10.32 0.48 14.94
N LYS A 124 9.64 1.00 15.97
CA LYS A 124 9.95 0.67 17.38
C LYS A 124 9.81 -0.82 17.69
N ILE A 125 8.80 -1.49 17.10
CA ILE A 125 8.56 -2.91 17.35
C ILE A 125 9.54 -3.75 16.54
N VAL A 126 9.76 -3.43 15.27
CA VAL A 126 10.70 -4.17 14.40
C VAL A 126 12.11 -4.15 14.97
N ASN A 127 12.59 -3.03 15.47
CA ASN A 127 13.93 -2.93 16.09
C ASN A 127 14.11 -3.73 17.40
N LYS A 128 13.04 -4.31 17.94
CA LYS A 128 13.11 -5.26 19.07
C LYS A 128 13.21 -6.70 18.62
N LEU A 129 13.02 -6.98 17.34
CA LEU A 129 13.09 -8.33 16.80
C LEU A 129 14.53 -8.67 16.42
N LYS A 130 14.93 -9.90 16.76
CA LYS A 130 16.25 -10.39 16.39
C LYS A 130 16.38 -10.52 14.87
N GLY A 131 17.46 -9.98 14.31
CA GLY A 131 17.72 -10.03 12.87
C GLY A 131 17.08 -8.90 12.06
N PHE A 132 16.38 -7.96 12.71
CA PHE A 132 15.80 -6.80 12.06
C PHE A 132 16.41 -5.50 12.57
N ASN A 133 16.83 -4.66 11.63
CA ASN A 133 17.30 -3.30 11.86
C ASN A 133 16.45 -2.38 10.98
N SER A 134 15.68 -1.47 11.58
CA SER A 134 14.82 -0.59 10.81
C SER A 134 15.12 0.88 11.04
N GLY A 135 14.99 1.65 9.95
CA GLY A 135 15.06 3.11 9.94
C GLY A 135 13.73 3.72 9.47
N ILE A 136 13.50 4.97 9.88
CA ILE A 136 12.34 5.75 9.42
C ILE A 136 12.80 6.69 8.31
N TYR A 137 11.95 6.85 7.29
CA TYR A 137 12.07 7.86 6.28
C TYR A 137 10.77 8.66 6.19
N ASN A 138 10.74 9.84 6.80
CA ASN A 138 9.59 10.73 6.77
C ASN A 138 10.00 12.20 7.00
N THR A 139 9.05 13.12 6.85
CA THR A 139 9.27 14.57 6.98
C THR A 139 9.44 15.07 8.44
N ASP A 140 9.39 14.19 9.46
CA ASP A 140 9.76 14.56 10.84
C ASP A 140 11.27 14.59 11.05
N LEU A 141 12.01 13.89 10.20
CA LEU A 141 13.45 13.88 10.20
C LEU A 141 13.98 15.04 9.34
N ASN A 142 15.11 15.60 9.72
CA ASN A 142 15.85 16.52 8.85
C ASN A 142 16.42 15.78 7.62
N ASP A 143 16.94 16.53 6.66
CA ASP A 143 17.43 15.95 5.41
C ASP A 143 18.63 15.04 5.63
N ASP A 144 19.53 15.39 6.53
CA ASP A 144 20.72 14.59 6.85
C ASP A 144 20.35 13.24 7.47
N GLU A 145 19.45 13.24 8.45
CA GLU A 145 18.94 12.00 9.08
C GLU A 145 18.20 11.10 8.08
N ARG A 146 17.43 11.69 7.17
CA ARG A 146 16.76 10.94 6.11
C ARG A 146 17.77 10.29 5.17
N GLN A 147 18.77 11.07 4.75
CA GLN A 147 19.81 10.59 3.86
C GLN A 147 20.66 9.49 4.53
N GLU A 148 21.00 9.67 5.79
CA GLU A 148 21.75 8.66 6.56
C GLU A 148 20.97 7.32 6.65
N ASN A 149 19.67 7.35 6.96
CA ASN A 149 18.85 6.14 7.01
C ASN A 149 18.73 5.47 5.64
N LEU A 150 18.67 6.26 4.57
CA LEU A 150 18.65 5.75 3.21
C LEU A 150 19.98 5.07 2.84
N GLU A 151 21.10 5.68 3.15
CA GLU A 151 22.43 5.11 2.88
C GLU A 151 22.68 3.83 3.69
N LYS A 152 22.27 3.82 4.96
CA LYS A 152 22.30 2.61 5.79
C LYS A 152 21.46 1.48 5.21
N PHE A 153 20.29 1.81 4.65
CA PHE A 153 19.44 0.83 3.99
C PHE A 153 20.08 0.31 2.70
N LYS A 154 20.60 1.19 1.84
CA LYS A 154 21.32 0.82 0.62
C LYS A 154 22.58 -0.03 0.89
N ALA A 155 23.25 0.22 2.00
CA ALA A 155 24.42 -0.54 2.44
C ALA A 155 24.07 -1.87 3.15
N GLY A 156 22.80 -2.21 3.34
CA GLY A 156 22.36 -3.40 4.07
C GLY A 156 22.48 -3.33 5.59
N ASN A 157 22.88 -2.19 6.15
CA ASN A 157 22.92 -1.97 7.60
C ASN A 157 21.54 -1.85 8.24
N LEU A 158 20.56 -1.42 7.46
CA LEU A 158 19.14 -1.52 7.76
C LEU A 158 18.50 -2.48 6.76
N ASN A 159 17.69 -3.41 7.23
CA ASN A 159 16.93 -4.32 6.36
C ASN A 159 15.44 -3.97 6.29
N VAL A 160 15.00 -2.97 7.04
CA VAL A 160 13.62 -2.45 6.95
C VAL A 160 13.64 -0.92 6.89
N LEU A 161 13.08 -0.33 5.85
CA LEU A 161 12.88 1.11 5.74
C LEU A 161 11.39 1.43 5.85
N VAL A 162 11.01 2.18 6.90
CA VAL A 162 9.61 2.52 7.17
C VAL A 162 9.32 3.94 6.72
N SER A 163 8.37 4.10 5.81
CA SER A 163 7.98 5.39 5.26
C SER A 163 6.50 5.69 5.44
N CYS A 164 6.15 6.97 5.61
CA CYS A 164 4.79 7.44 5.46
C CYS A 164 4.76 8.57 4.42
N THR A 165 3.82 8.52 3.50
CA THR A 165 3.44 9.53 2.49
C THR A 165 4.56 10.37 1.82
N ALA A 166 5.70 10.55 2.46
CA ALA A 166 6.78 11.44 2.02
C ALA A 166 7.56 10.95 0.78
N LEU A 167 7.31 9.71 0.32
CA LEU A 167 7.98 9.14 -0.84
C LEU A 167 7.17 9.24 -2.14
N ASP A 168 6.06 9.98 -2.13
CA ASP A 168 5.13 10.00 -3.27
C ASP A 168 5.60 10.89 -4.43
N GLU A 169 6.50 11.86 -4.21
CA GLU A 169 6.95 12.78 -5.27
C GLU A 169 8.46 13.01 -5.27
N GLY A 170 9.11 12.61 -6.36
CA GLY A 170 10.49 13.04 -6.69
C GLY A 170 11.64 12.33 -5.96
N PHE A 171 11.36 11.40 -5.05
CA PHE A 171 12.41 10.70 -4.31
C PHE A 171 12.86 9.42 -5.04
N ASP A 172 14.17 9.24 -5.17
CA ASP A 172 14.75 8.01 -5.70
C ASP A 172 14.76 6.93 -4.61
N MET A 173 13.67 6.13 -4.60
CA MET A 173 13.53 5.04 -3.64
C MET A 173 14.62 3.98 -3.85
N PRO A 174 15.21 3.50 -2.75
CA PRO A 174 16.16 2.40 -2.82
C PRO A 174 15.47 1.12 -3.30
N GLU A 175 16.28 0.24 -3.81
CA GLU A 175 15.88 -1.11 -4.18
C GLU A 175 15.54 -1.93 -2.94
N ALA A 176 14.54 -2.80 -3.04
CA ALA A 176 14.16 -3.70 -1.96
C ALA A 176 13.55 -5.00 -2.53
N ASP A 177 13.68 -6.10 -1.81
CA ASP A 177 13.14 -7.40 -2.21
C ASP A 177 11.65 -7.55 -1.86
N GLY A 178 11.21 -6.79 -0.87
CA GLY A 178 9.83 -6.74 -0.45
C GLY A 178 9.30 -5.33 -0.26
N ALA A 179 8.05 -5.11 -0.65
CA ALA A 179 7.29 -3.92 -0.28
C ALA A 179 6.06 -4.31 0.52
N MET A 180 5.81 -3.59 1.61
CA MET A 180 4.59 -3.73 2.37
C MET A 180 3.79 -2.42 2.38
N ILE A 181 2.57 -2.48 1.88
CA ILE A 181 1.59 -1.41 1.98
C ILE A 181 0.72 -1.72 3.20
N LEU A 182 1.08 -1.16 4.34
CA LEU A 182 0.41 -1.45 5.62
C LEU A 182 -1.01 -0.88 5.67
N SER A 183 -1.29 0.16 4.88
CA SER A 183 -2.63 0.74 4.72
C SER A 183 -2.99 0.85 3.24
N ALA A 184 -4.00 0.07 2.82
CA ALA A 184 -4.45 -0.04 1.42
C ALA A 184 -5.16 1.21 0.86
N SER A 185 -5.00 2.35 1.50
CA SER A 185 -5.76 3.57 1.21
C SER A 185 -5.20 4.43 0.10
N SER A 186 -4.00 4.14 -0.35
CA SER A 186 -3.42 4.86 -1.48
C SER A 186 -4.25 4.62 -2.74
N SER A 187 -4.32 5.61 -3.61
CA SER A 187 -4.89 5.44 -4.94
C SER A 187 -4.17 4.30 -5.66
N LYS A 188 -4.82 3.67 -6.63
CA LYS A 188 -4.18 2.65 -7.49
C LYS A 188 -2.87 3.17 -8.07
N ARG A 189 -2.85 4.43 -8.53
CA ARG A 189 -1.65 5.12 -9.02
C ARG A 189 -0.50 5.11 -8.00
N GLN A 190 -0.77 5.48 -6.74
CA GLN A 190 0.26 5.48 -5.69
C GLN A 190 0.76 4.06 -5.40
N ARG A 191 -0.13 3.05 -5.40
CA ARG A 191 0.28 1.64 -5.23
C ARG A 191 1.18 1.19 -6.38
N ILE A 192 0.80 1.46 -7.61
CA ILE A 192 1.61 1.13 -8.81
C ILE A 192 2.97 1.82 -8.76
N GLN A 193 3.04 3.10 -8.39
CA GLN A 193 4.30 3.83 -8.24
C GLN A 193 5.20 3.23 -7.17
N ARG A 194 4.62 2.85 -6.01
CA ARG A 194 5.34 2.18 -4.91
C ARG A 194 5.85 0.81 -5.34
N MET A 195 5.03 0.04 -6.05
CA MET A 195 5.41 -1.27 -6.60
C MET A 195 6.52 -1.13 -7.64
N GLY A 196 6.38 -0.23 -8.61
CA GLY A 196 7.31 -0.06 -9.71
C GLY A 196 8.75 0.19 -9.27
N ARG A 197 8.95 0.80 -8.12
CA ARG A 197 10.30 1.02 -7.56
C ARG A 197 10.90 -0.26 -6.94
N VAL A 198 10.05 -1.06 -6.30
CA VAL A 198 10.46 -2.35 -5.74
C VAL A 198 10.62 -3.42 -6.84
N LEU A 199 10.02 -3.25 -8.00
CA LEU A 199 10.08 -4.19 -9.10
C LEU A 199 11.31 -4.02 -10.01
N ARG A 200 12.14 -2.99 -9.82
CA ARG A 200 13.34 -2.78 -10.64
C ARG A 200 14.28 -3.98 -10.55
N ILE A 201 14.86 -4.31 -11.68
CA ILE A 201 15.88 -5.36 -11.79
C ILE A 201 17.16 -4.89 -11.11
N THR A 202 17.75 -5.77 -10.33
CA THR A 202 19.07 -5.60 -9.73
C THR A 202 19.85 -6.89 -9.87
N ALA A 203 21.17 -6.82 -9.80
CA ALA A 203 22.06 -7.94 -10.12
C ALA A 203 21.78 -9.25 -9.37
N ASN A 204 21.15 -9.17 -8.18
CA ASN A 204 20.93 -10.34 -7.32
C ASN A 204 19.45 -10.60 -7.02
N LYS A 205 18.52 -9.94 -7.74
CA LYS A 205 17.10 -10.02 -7.41
C LYS A 205 16.32 -10.80 -8.46
N GLU A 206 15.91 -11.99 -8.13
CA GLU A 206 15.10 -12.84 -9.01
C GLU A 206 13.61 -12.59 -8.90
N ASN A 207 13.12 -12.25 -7.71
CA ASN A 207 11.69 -12.11 -7.44
C ASN A 207 11.41 -11.03 -6.38
N ALA A 208 10.37 -10.25 -6.56
CA ALA A 208 9.86 -9.32 -5.58
C ALA A 208 8.58 -9.83 -4.89
N LEU A 209 8.35 -9.42 -3.64
CA LEU A 209 7.11 -9.67 -2.92
C LEU A 209 6.43 -8.35 -2.56
N ILE A 210 5.22 -8.16 -3.05
CA ILE A 210 4.40 -7.00 -2.71
C ILE A 210 3.27 -7.45 -1.78
N VAL A 211 3.27 -6.92 -0.58
CA VAL A 211 2.27 -7.20 0.45
C VAL A 211 1.34 -5.99 0.61
N THR A 212 0.04 -6.20 0.57
CA THR A 212 -0.95 -5.16 0.91
C THR A 212 -1.83 -5.65 2.05
N VAL A 213 -1.82 -4.92 3.17
CA VAL A 213 -2.66 -5.23 4.32
C VAL A 213 -3.99 -4.48 4.22
N TYR A 214 -5.09 -5.18 4.41
CA TYR A 214 -6.45 -4.62 4.42
C TYR A 214 -7.24 -5.09 5.65
N SER A 215 -8.28 -4.34 6.05
CA SER A 215 -9.06 -4.61 7.27
C SER A 215 -10.56 -4.46 7.07
N SER A 216 -11.04 -4.15 5.87
CA SER A 216 -12.46 -3.94 5.61
C SER A 216 -12.93 -4.54 4.30
N LYS A 217 -14.25 -4.80 4.22
CA LYS A 217 -14.89 -5.27 2.99
C LYS A 217 -14.69 -4.29 1.82
N THR A 218 -14.76 -2.99 2.08
CA THR A 218 -14.57 -1.97 1.04
C THR A 218 -13.15 -1.98 0.46
N GLU A 219 -12.12 -2.20 1.31
CA GLU A 219 -10.75 -2.38 0.83
C GLU A 219 -10.62 -3.68 0.04
N TYR A 220 -11.20 -4.78 0.56
CA TYR A 220 -11.18 -6.08 -0.11
C TYR A 220 -11.76 -6.02 -1.52
N GLU A 221 -12.93 -5.40 -1.71
CA GLU A 221 -13.58 -5.29 -3.00
C GLU A 221 -12.69 -4.58 -4.03
N LYS A 222 -12.08 -3.45 -3.64
CA LYS A 222 -11.14 -2.71 -4.50
C LYS A 222 -9.89 -3.53 -4.85
N LEU A 223 -9.31 -4.20 -3.86
CA LEU A 223 -8.11 -5.02 -4.07
C LEU A 223 -8.43 -6.28 -4.90
N ARG A 224 -9.63 -6.85 -4.76
CA ARG A 224 -10.07 -7.99 -5.54
C ARG A 224 -10.22 -7.63 -7.03
N GLU A 225 -10.81 -6.50 -7.32
CA GLU A 225 -10.93 -5.99 -8.69
C GLU A 225 -9.54 -5.80 -9.32
N GLU A 226 -8.64 -5.12 -8.60
CA GLU A 226 -7.26 -4.93 -9.03
C GLU A 226 -6.51 -6.27 -9.19
N SER A 227 -6.69 -7.21 -8.26
CA SER A 227 -6.02 -8.51 -8.30
C SER A 227 -6.44 -9.37 -9.50
N ASN A 228 -7.66 -9.24 -9.97
CA ASN A 228 -8.13 -9.98 -11.14
C ASN A 228 -7.38 -9.54 -12.40
N ARG A 229 -7.09 -8.25 -12.55
CA ARG A 229 -6.26 -7.75 -13.65
C ARG A 229 -4.86 -8.36 -13.60
N TYR A 230 -4.18 -8.31 -12.46
CA TYR A 230 -2.84 -8.91 -12.32
C TYR A 230 -2.82 -10.41 -12.59
N LYS A 231 -3.89 -11.15 -12.22
CA LYS A 231 -4.01 -12.57 -12.54
C LYS A 231 -4.12 -12.83 -14.04
N LEU A 232 -4.84 -11.98 -14.77
CA LEU A 232 -4.93 -12.06 -16.24
C LEU A 232 -3.56 -11.83 -16.90
N GLU A 233 -2.73 -11.00 -16.27
CA GLU A 233 -1.35 -10.72 -16.67
C GLU A 233 -0.34 -11.78 -16.14
N GLY A 234 -0.84 -12.91 -15.60
CA GLY A 234 0.00 -14.03 -15.14
C GLY A 234 0.76 -13.79 -13.83
N VAL A 235 0.41 -12.74 -13.07
CA VAL A 235 1.04 -12.45 -11.77
C VAL A 235 0.46 -13.35 -10.68
N PRO A 236 1.29 -14.08 -9.91
CA PRO A 236 0.82 -14.89 -8.79
C PRO A 236 0.21 -14.02 -7.68
N VAL A 237 -1.05 -14.29 -7.34
CA VAL A 237 -1.79 -13.56 -6.28
C VAL A 237 -2.21 -14.52 -5.18
N LYS A 238 -1.85 -14.19 -3.94
CA LYS A 238 -2.22 -14.94 -2.73
C LYS A 238 -3.03 -14.07 -1.78
N TRP A 239 -4.07 -14.65 -1.19
CA TRP A 239 -4.85 -14.06 -0.11
C TRP A 239 -4.60 -14.81 1.19
N GLN A 240 -4.40 -14.08 2.28
CA GLN A 240 -4.07 -14.66 3.59
C GLN A 240 -4.76 -13.87 4.70
N GLN A 241 -5.06 -14.55 5.80
CA GLN A 241 -5.57 -13.92 7.02
C GLN A 241 -4.50 -13.94 8.12
N MET A 242 -4.58 -12.99 9.03
CA MET A 242 -3.80 -12.96 10.26
C MET A 242 -4.05 -14.26 11.05
N SER A 243 -2.98 -14.86 11.54
CA SER A 243 -3.08 -15.96 12.52
C SER A 243 -3.67 -15.40 13.82
N LEU A 244 -4.75 -16.02 14.30
CA LEU A 244 -5.37 -15.65 15.58
C LEU A 244 -4.61 -16.26 16.75
#